data_2b7d5ca63c16de2733bfb3b91358ba69
#
_entry.id   2b7d5ca63c16de2733bfb3b91358ba69
#
_cell.length_a   1.000
_cell.length_b   1.000
_cell.length_c   1.000
_cell.angle_alpha   90.00
_cell.angle_beta   90.00
_cell.angle_gamma   90.00
#
_symmetry.space_group_name_H-M   'P 1'
#
loop_
_entity.id
_entity.type
_entity.pdbx_description
1 polymer ?
#
loop_
_entity_poly.entity_id
_entity_poly.type
_entity_poly.pdbx_seq_one_letter_code
_entity_poly.pdbx_strand_id
1 'polypeptide(L)'
;MPQKAEGLQSLESNQGVKRFIVWMIFAVFIVLADQGTKWAIIRWVPLYGDVPINGFINLTHQQNTGAAFSFLAGAGGWQRWFFVVLASVVSSVLVVWLWRIRASSLVVLVAGLTLVLGGALGNLVDRVRLGYVTDFIQVWFGSWAFPSFNVADSAITVGAASVSYTH
;
A
#
# COMPACT_ATOMS: atom_id res chain seq x y z
N MET A 1 36.42 13.50 -27.29
CA MET A 1 35.75 13.81 -26.02
C MET A 1 34.23 13.53 -26.02
N PRO A 2 33.44 13.67 -27.11
CA PRO A 2 31.99 13.38 -27.12
C PRO A 2 31.62 11.91 -26.75
N GLN A 3 32.31 10.95 -27.33
CA GLN A 3 32.05 9.51 -27.10
C GLN A 3 32.14 9.07 -25.62
N LYS A 4 33.02 9.69 -24.81
CA LYS A 4 33.13 9.40 -23.39
C LYS A 4 31.95 9.93 -22.59
N ALA A 5 31.39 11.07 -22.99
CA ALA A 5 30.21 11.66 -22.38
C ALA A 5 28.94 10.85 -22.71
N GLU A 6 28.79 10.38 -23.94
CA GLU A 6 27.68 9.49 -24.36
C GLU A 6 27.73 8.15 -23.62
N GLY A 7 28.92 7.58 -23.46
CA GLY A 7 29.09 6.34 -22.67
C GLY A 7 28.73 6.51 -21.20
N LEU A 8 29.06 7.62 -20.57
CA LEU A 8 28.70 7.89 -19.17
C LEU A 8 27.17 8.09 -19.02
N GLN A 9 26.54 8.85 -19.90
CA GLN A 9 25.09 9.04 -19.87
C GLN A 9 24.32 7.72 -20.07
N SER A 10 24.79 6.85 -20.95
CA SER A 10 24.17 5.53 -21.16
C SER A 10 24.30 4.62 -19.92
N LEU A 11 25.42 4.67 -19.22
CA LEU A 11 25.63 3.92 -17.98
C LEU A 11 24.71 4.41 -16.85
N GLU A 12 24.60 5.73 -16.67
CA GLU A 12 23.71 6.33 -15.65
C GLU A 12 22.23 6.03 -15.94
N SER A 13 21.81 6.12 -17.19
CA SER A 13 20.46 5.75 -17.63
C SER A 13 20.15 4.28 -17.30
N ASN A 14 21.07 3.38 -17.61
CA ASN A 14 20.90 1.94 -17.34
C ASN A 14 20.85 1.62 -15.83
N GLN A 15 21.67 2.30 -15.02
CA GLN A 15 21.60 2.17 -13.56
C GLN A 15 20.27 2.67 -13.00
N GLY A 16 19.74 3.78 -13.51
CA GLY A 16 18.42 4.30 -13.12
C GLY A 16 17.29 3.31 -13.40
N VAL A 17 17.31 2.67 -14.58
CA VAL A 17 16.33 1.64 -14.94
C VAL A 17 16.42 0.42 -14.01
N LYS A 18 17.62 -0.08 -13.70
CA LYS A 18 17.81 -1.20 -12.76
C LYS A 18 17.26 -0.86 -11.37
N ARG A 19 17.53 0.35 -10.87
CA ARG A 19 16.98 0.81 -9.57
C ARG A 19 15.46 0.84 -9.60
N PHE A 20 14.85 1.38 -10.65
CA PHE A 20 13.40 1.39 -10.78
C PHE A 20 12.81 -0.02 -10.73
N ILE A 21 13.40 -0.98 -11.46
CA ILE A 21 12.95 -2.38 -11.44
C ILE A 21 13.03 -2.97 -10.03
N VAL A 22 14.11 -2.73 -9.29
CA VAL A 22 14.25 -3.20 -7.91
C VAL A 22 13.14 -2.64 -7.01
N TRP A 23 12.82 -1.36 -7.13
CA TRP A 23 11.74 -0.73 -6.37
C TRP A 23 10.36 -1.26 -6.78
N MET A 24 10.13 -1.55 -8.05
CA MET A 24 8.88 -2.19 -8.50
C MET A 24 8.75 -3.62 -7.96
N ILE A 25 9.83 -4.39 -7.91
CA ILE A 25 9.85 -5.71 -7.27
C ILE A 25 9.50 -5.57 -5.78
N PHE A 26 10.03 -4.56 -5.09
CA PHE A 26 9.69 -4.30 -3.69
C PHE A 26 8.20 -3.92 -3.51
N ALA A 27 7.63 -3.10 -4.40
CA ALA A 27 6.19 -2.83 -4.39
C ALA A 27 5.35 -4.10 -4.57
N VAL A 28 5.74 -4.99 -5.50
CA VAL A 28 5.09 -6.29 -5.69
C VAL A 28 5.20 -7.16 -4.43
N PHE A 29 6.35 -7.18 -3.77
CA PHE A 29 6.53 -7.89 -2.51
C PHE A 29 5.55 -7.41 -1.42
N ILE A 30 5.33 -6.09 -1.30
CA ILE A 30 4.35 -5.51 -0.37
C ILE A 30 2.93 -6.00 -0.71
N VAL A 31 2.55 -5.99 -1.99
CA VAL A 31 1.25 -6.51 -2.43
C VAL A 31 1.09 -7.98 -2.08
N LEU A 32 2.12 -8.80 -2.31
CA LEU A 32 2.09 -10.23 -1.99
C LEU A 32 1.99 -10.49 -0.48
N ALA A 33 2.73 -9.73 0.33
CA ALA A 33 2.66 -9.82 1.79
C ALA A 33 1.26 -9.42 2.30
N ASP A 34 0.68 -8.33 1.77
CA ASP A 34 -0.67 -7.90 2.10
C ASP A 34 -1.71 -8.96 1.71
N GLN A 35 -1.69 -9.42 0.48
CA GLN A 35 -2.65 -10.41 0.00
C GLN A 35 -2.48 -11.78 0.68
N GLY A 36 -1.26 -12.19 0.98
CA GLY A 36 -0.96 -13.43 1.70
C GLY A 36 -1.50 -13.41 3.14
N THR A 37 -1.28 -12.30 3.85
CA THR A 37 -1.82 -12.14 5.22
C THR A 37 -3.34 -12.06 5.23
N LYS A 38 -3.96 -11.32 4.32
CA LYS A 38 -5.42 -11.26 4.15
C LYS A 38 -6.02 -12.62 3.83
N TRP A 39 -5.39 -13.40 2.93
CA TRP A 39 -5.81 -14.76 2.62
C TRP A 39 -5.77 -15.66 3.86
N ALA A 40 -4.73 -15.58 4.67
CA ALA A 40 -4.62 -16.35 5.90
C ALA A 40 -5.72 -15.98 6.89
N ILE A 41 -6.00 -14.69 7.07
CA ILE A 41 -7.10 -14.21 7.94
C ILE A 41 -8.45 -14.73 7.46
N ILE A 42 -8.77 -14.60 6.17
CA ILE A 42 -10.03 -15.09 5.60
C ILE A 42 -10.20 -16.60 5.82
N ARG A 43 -9.09 -17.35 5.83
CA ARG A 43 -9.11 -18.81 5.98
C ARG A 43 -9.27 -19.27 7.41
N TRP A 44 -8.69 -18.56 8.38
CA TRP A 44 -8.53 -19.04 9.74
C TRP A 44 -9.31 -18.26 10.80
N VAL A 45 -9.71 -17.03 10.50
CA VAL A 45 -10.49 -16.20 11.42
C VAL A 45 -11.92 -16.08 10.89
N PRO A 46 -12.95 -16.49 11.66
CA PRO A 46 -14.34 -16.30 11.26
C PRO A 46 -14.64 -14.82 10.96
N LEU A 47 -15.54 -14.57 10.03
CA LEU A 47 -15.97 -13.20 9.74
C LEU A 47 -16.52 -12.54 11.01
N TYR A 48 -16.02 -11.33 11.30
CA TYR A 48 -16.25 -10.57 12.54
C TYR A 48 -15.80 -11.26 13.82
N GLY A 49 -14.99 -12.33 13.71
CA GLY A 49 -14.35 -12.98 14.85
C GLY A 49 -13.07 -12.27 15.27
N ASP A 50 -12.65 -12.54 16.50
CA ASP A 50 -11.43 -12.02 17.11
C ASP A 50 -10.56 -13.14 17.65
N VAL A 51 -9.26 -13.05 17.44
CA VAL A 51 -8.23 -13.92 18.01
C VAL A 51 -7.26 -13.04 18.80
N PRO A 52 -7.31 -13.03 20.13
CA PRO A 52 -6.38 -12.27 20.95
C PRO A 52 -4.96 -12.81 20.79
N ILE A 53 -4.00 -11.94 20.47
CA ILE A 53 -2.57 -12.27 20.43
C ILE A 53 -1.91 -11.94 21.76
N ASN A 54 -2.27 -10.79 22.33
CA ASN A 54 -1.79 -10.33 23.64
C ASN A 54 -2.79 -9.33 24.25
N GLY A 55 -2.42 -8.67 25.36
CA GLY A 55 -3.30 -7.73 26.08
C GLY A 55 -3.73 -6.48 25.30
N PHE A 56 -3.14 -6.20 24.12
CA PHE A 56 -3.44 -5.02 23.31
C PHE A 56 -3.48 -5.24 21.80
N ILE A 57 -3.25 -6.45 21.31
CA ILE A 57 -3.34 -6.77 19.88
C ILE A 57 -4.26 -7.96 19.68
N ASN A 58 -5.28 -7.79 18.85
CA ASN A 58 -6.13 -8.85 18.35
C ASN A 58 -5.95 -8.98 16.83
N LEU A 59 -6.04 -10.21 16.33
CA LEU A 59 -6.36 -10.44 14.92
C LEU A 59 -7.88 -10.54 14.79
N THR A 60 -8.45 -9.76 13.91
CA THR A 60 -9.87 -9.76 13.61
C THR A 60 -10.11 -9.96 12.11
N HIS A 61 -11.33 -10.27 11.70
CA HIS A 61 -11.69 -10.35 10.30
C HIS A 61 -12.81 -9.34 10.00
N GLN A 62 -12.43 -8.16 9.54
CA GLN A 62 -13.36 -7.08 9.22
C GLN A 62 -13.41 -6.83 7.71
N GLN A 63 -14.61 -6.54 7.19
CA GLN A 63 -14.83 -6.14 5.81
C GLN A 63 -15.06 -4.63 5.72
N ASN A 64 -14.08 -3.91 5.23
CA ASN A 64 -14.12 -2.46 5.10
C ASN A 64 -14.56 -2.06 3.68
N THR A 65 -15.81 -1.68 3.53
CA THR A 65 -16.36 -1.17 2.27
C THR A 65 -16.04 0.31 1.99
N GLY A 66 -15.26 0.96 2.87
CA GLY A 66 -15.04 2.41 2.86
C GLY A 66 -16.07 3.17 3.70
N ALA A 67 -16.87 2.48 4.51
CA ALA A 67 -17.89 3.06 5.38
C ALA A 67 -17.33 3.91 6.55
N ALA A 68 -16.02 3.91 6.75
CA ALA A 68 -15.35 4.86 7.66
C ALA A 68 -15.66 6.34 7.30
N PHE A 69 -16.01 6.60 6.05
CA PHE A 69 -16.63 7.85 5.64
C PHE A 69 -18.15 7.71 5.77
N SER A 70 -18.70 8.01 6.94
CA SER A 70 -20.13 7.84 7.32
C SER A 70 -21.13 8.34 6.26
N PHE A 71 -20.77 9.36 5.47
CA PHE A 71 -21.58 9.88 4.38
C PHE A 71 -21.70 8.94 3.16
N LEU A 72 -20.83 7.90 3.08
CA LEU A 72 -20.85 6.88 2.03
C LEU A 72 -21.55 5.60 2.47
N ALA A 73 -21.93 5.46 3.75
CA ALA A 73 -22.49 4.24 4.36
C ALA A 73 -23.92 3.96 3.91
N GLY A 74 -24.39 4.21 2.83
CA GLY A 74 -25.77 3.95 2.32
C GLY A 74 -25.90 4.13 0.81
N ALA A 75 -24.81 4.35 0.13
CA ALA A 75 -24.78 4.89 -1.22
C ALA A 75 -24.77 3.84 -2.35
N GLY A 76 -25.45 2.70 -2.18
CA GLY A 76 -25.77 1.79 -3.31
C GLY A 76 -24.60 1.13 -4.04
N GLY A 77 -23.39 1.05 -3.42
CA GLY A 77 -22.25 0.27 -3.97
C GLY A 77 -21.32 1.03 -4.94
N TRP A 78 -21.61 2.28 -5.30
CA TRP A 78 -20.73 3.08 -6.18
C TRP A 78 -19.38 3.42 -5.51
N GLN A 79 -19.32 3.41 -4.16
CA GLN A 79 -18.12 3.67 -3.37
C GLN A 79 -16.95 2.76 -3.76
N ARG A 80 -17.24 1.48 -4.03
CA ARG A 80 -16.26 0.53 -4.55
C ARG A 80 -15.51 1.09 -5.76
N TRP A 81 -16.27 1.53 -6.76
CA TRP A 81 -15.72 2.05 -8.00
C TRP A 81 -15.00 3.37 -7.82
N PHE A 82 -15.50 4.23 -6.94
CA PHE A 82 -14.80 5.46 -6.57
C PHE A 82 -13.40 5.16 -6.02
N PHE A 83 -13.29 4.26 -5.05
CA PHE A 83 -11.99 3.90 -4.48
C PHE A 83 -11.10 3.12 -5.47
N VAL A 84 -11.68 2.31 -6.36
CA VAL A 84 -10.94 1.65 -7.44
C VAL A 84 -10.32 2.68 -8.37
N VAL A 85 -11.08 3.65 -8.83
CA VAL A 85 -10.58 4.72 -9.71
C VAL A 85 -9.53 5.56 -8.99
N LEU A 86 -9.82 5.99 -7.77
CA LEU A 86 -8.88 6.79 -6.97
C LEU A 86 -7.54 6.06 -6.78
N ALA A 87 -7.58 4.81 -6.31
CA ALA A 87 -6.36 4.02 -6.12
C ALA A 87 -5.60 3.77 -7.43
N SER A 88 -6.31 3.55 -8.53
CA SER A 88 -5.70 3.38 -9.86
C SER A 88 -4.99 4.65 -10.33
N VAL A 89 -5.64 5.81 -10.19
CA VAL A 89 -5.04 7.11 -10.55
C VAL A 89 -3.81 7.39 -9.70
N VAL A 90 -3.93 7.26 -8.37
CA VAL A 90 -2.80 7.48 -7.44
C VAL A 90 -1.65 6.54 -7.77
N SER A 91 -1.91 5.25 -7.97
CA SER A 91 -0.87 4.27 -8.33
C SER A 91 -0.18 4.63 -9.65
N SER A 92 -0.93 5.06 -10.66
CA SER A 92 -0.38 5.49 -11.95
C SER A 92 0.53 6.71 -11.80
N VAL A 93 0.10 7.71 -11.03
CA VAL A 93 0.90 8.90 -10.72
C VAL A 93 2.20 8.51 -10.00
N LEU A 94 2.12 7.62 -9.01
CA LEU A 94 3.29 7.15 -8.26
C LEU A 94 4.29 6.40 -9.15
N VAL A 95 3.81 5.53 -10.05
CA VAL A 95 4.69 4.83 -11.01
C VAL A 95 5.41 5.83 -11.92
N VAL A 96 4.69 6.82 -12.48
CA VAL A 96 5.29 7.86 -13.30
C VAL A 96 6.30 8.70 -12.51
N TRP A 97 5.98 9.05 -11.28
CA TRP A 97 6.89 9.80 -10.41
C TRP A 97 8.15 9.00 -10.10
N LEU A 98 8.03 7.75 -9.66
CA LEU A 98 9.15 6.84 -9.41
C LEU A 98 10.03 6.64 -10.65
N TRP A 99 9.41 6.57 -11.84
CA TRP A 99 10.16 6.53 -13.09
C TRP A 99 10.96 7.81 -13.35
N ARG A 100 10.38 8.99 -13.08
CA ARG A 100 11.04 10.28 -13.26
C ARG A 100 12.23 10.47 -12.32
N ILE A 101 12.11 9.97 -11.08
CA ILE A 101 13.18 10.09 -10.06
C ILE A 101 14.06 8.83 -9.95
N ARG A 102 14.03 7.94 -10.94
CA ARG A 102 14.74 6.64 -10.90
C ARG A 102 16.26 6.74 -10.72
N ALA A 103 16.87 7.87 -11.06
CA ALA A 103 18.28 8.17 -10.86
C ALA A 103 18.56 8.90 -9.53
N SER A 104 17.53 9.25 -8.76
CA SER A 104 17.68 9.98 -7.50
C SER A 104 18.48 9.21 -6.47
N SER A 105 19.28 9.94 -5.70
CA SER A 105 19.96 9.42 -4.50
C SER A 105 19.09 9.47 -3.24
N LEU A 106 17.89 10.04 -3.30
CA LEU A 106 16.97 10.17 -2.17
C LEU A 106 16.26 8.84 -1.87
N VAL A 107 17.00 7.90 -1.28
CA VAL A 107 16.54 6.54 -1.01
C VAL A 107 15.28 6.52 -0.15
N VAL A 108 15.19 7.37 0.88
CA VAL A 108 14.03 7.45 1.79
C VAL A 108 12.78 7.88 1.06
N LEU A 109 12.88 8.87 0.16
CA LEU A 109 11.76 9.32 -0.68
C LEU A 109 11.27 8.20 -1.60
N VAL A 110 12.20 7.54 -2.32
CA VAL A 110 11.86 6.46 -3.25
C VAL A 110 11.24 5.28 -2.52
N ALA A 111 11.81 4.89 -1.36
CA ALA A 111 11.25 3.85 -0.50
C ALA A 111 9.85 4.20 0.00
N GLY A 112 9.64 5.43 0.47
CA GLY A 112 8.34 5.91 0.93
C GLY A 112 7.28 5.87 -0.17
N LEU A 113 7.58 6.39 -1.36
CA LEU A 113 6.67 6.32 -2.52
C LEU A 113 6.38 4.89 -2.94
N THR A 114 7.36 4.00 -2.85
CA THR A 114 7.18 2.56 -3.17
C THR A 114 6.29 1.86 -2.16
N LEU A 115 6.43 2.18 -0.86
CA LEU A 115 5.53 1.69 0.19
C LEU A 115 4.08 2.14 -0.05
N VAL A 116 3.88 3.42 -0.37
CA VAL A 116 2.53 3.94 -0.71
C VAL A 116 1.98 3.22 -1.94
N LEU A 117 2.78 3.02 -2.98
CA LEU A 117 2.37 2.32 -4.20
C LEU A 117 1.96 0.88 -3.89
N GLY A 118 2.79 0.12 -3.19
CA GLY A 118 2.51 -1.27 -2.83
C GLY A 118 1.23 -1.42 -1.99
N GLY A 119 1.05 -0.56 -0.99
CA GLY A 119 -0.17 -0.53 -0.17
C GLY A 119 -1.41 -0.13 -0.96
N ALA A 120 -1.33 0.90 -1.80
CA ALA A 120 -2.45 1.32 -2.65
C ALA A 120 -2.89 0.19 -3.60
N LEU A 121 -1.93 -0.52 -4.22
CA LEU A 121 -2.20 -1.67 -5.09
C LEU A 121 -2.77 -2.86 -4.30
N GLY A 122 -2.29 -3.15 -3.09
CA GLY A 122 -2.83 -4.21 -2.23
C GLY A 122 -4.32 -4.00 -1.94
N ASN A 123 -4.69 -2.81 -1.47
CA ASN A 123 -6.08 -2.44 -1.22
C ASN A 123 -6.93 -2.30 -2.50
N LEU A 124 -6.31 -2.00 -3.65
CA LEU A 124 -6.97 -2.00 -4.96
C LEU A 124 -7.38 -3.40 -5.38
N VAL A 125 -6.48 -4.39 -5.22
CA VAL A 125 -6.76 -5.80 -5.53
C VAL A 125 -7.98 -6.29 -4.77
N ASP A 126 -8.09 -6.01 -3.47
CA ASP A 126 -9.26 -6.37 -2.67
C ASP A 126 -10.54 -5.76 -3.21
N ARG A 127 -10.55 -4.46 -3.48
CA ARG A 127 -11.73 -3.77 -3.98
C ARG A 127 -12.19 -4.28 -5.34
N VAL A 128 -11.24 -4.62 -6.24
CA VAL A 128 -11.57 -5.17 -7.56
C VAL A 128 -12.11 -6.60 -7.44
N ARG A 129 -11.56 -7.42 -6.54
CA ARG A 129 -11.94 -8.84 -6.40
C ARG A 129 -13.16 -9.05 -5.51
N LEU A 130 -13.15 -8.41 -4.33
CA LEU A 130 -14.09 -8.69 -3.25
C LEU A 130 -15.16 -7.60 -3.09
N GLY A 131 -14.86 -6.37 -3.50
CA GLY A 131 -15.73 -5.21 -3.30
C GLY A 131 -15.50 -4.49 -1.96
N TYR A 132 -14.66 -5.03 -1.09
CA TYR A 132 -14.27 -4.48 0.20
C TYR A 132 -12.78 -4.70 0.43
N VAL A 133 -12.22 -4.11 1.47
CA VAL A 133 -10.87 -4.38 1.96
C VAL A 133 -10.96 -5.24 3.21
N THR A 134 -10.09 -6.24 3.32
CA THR A 134 -10.00 -7.08 4.52
C THR A 134 -9.05 -6.41 5.52
N ASP A 135 -9.60 -5.97 6.67
CA ASP A 135 -8.84 -5.39 7.77
C ASP A 135 -8.76 -6.40 8.92
N PHE A 136 -7.57 -6.52 9.56
CA PHE A 136 -7.38 -7.62 10.48
C PHE A 136 -6.46 -7.33 11.68
N ILE A 137 -5.74 -6.23 11.70
CA ILE A 137 -4.93 -5.82 12.86
C ILE A 137 -5.75 -4.85 13.67
N GLN A 138 -6.05 -5.19 14.92
CA GLN A 138 -6.75 -4.32 15.85
C GLN A 138 -5.90 -4.08 17.09
N VAL A 139 -5.68 -2.81 17.42
CA VAL A 139 -4.89 -2.40 18.58
C VAL A 139 -5.83 -1.82 19.64
N TRP A 140 -5.69 -2.28 20.88
CA TRP A 140 -6.50 -1.85 22.02
C TRP A 140 -5.70 -0.93 22.95
N PHE A 141 -6.33 0.15 23.37
CA PHE A 141 -5.82 1.08 24.37
C PHE A 141 -6.78 1.10 25.55
N GLY A 142 -6.58 0.19 26.50
CA GLY A 142 -7.55 -0.06 27.57
C GLY A 142 -8.87 -0.59 27.02
N SER A 143 -9.97 0.14 27.17
CA SER A 143 -11.30 -0.22 26.65
C SER A 143 -11.59 0.30 25.23
N TRP A 144 -10.69 1.06 24.63
CA TRP A 144 -10.87 1.62 23.29
C TRP A 144 -10.04 0.86 22.25
N ALA A 145 -10.70 0.44 21.18
CA ALA A 145 -10.07 -0.22 20.04
C ALA A 145 -9.79 0.80 18.93
N PHE A 146 -8.56 0.82 18.45
CA PHE A 146 -8.24 1.52 17.19
C PHE A 146 -8.94 0.82 16.03
N PRO A 147 -9.44 1.56 15.03
CA PRO A 147 -10.02 0.96 13.83
C PRO A 147 -9.07 -0.08 13.23
N SER A 148 -9.62 -1.24 12.86
CA SER A 148 -8.83 -2.31 12.27
C SER A 148 -8.18 -1.86 10.97
N PHE A 149 -6.98 -2.35 10.70
CA PHE A 149 -6.20 -2.05 9.51
C PHE A 149 -5.44 -3.29 9.03
N ASN A 150 -4.70 -3.17 7.94
CA ASN A 150 -3.98 -4.27 7.30
C ASN A 150 -2.53 -3.88 6.94
N VAL A 151 -1.80 -4.78 6.28
CA VAL A 151 -0.41 -4.54 5.84
C VAL A 151 -0.33 -3.41 4.83
N ALA A 152 -1.28 -3.31 3.90
CA ALA A 152 -1.33 -2.24 2.91
C ALA A 152 -1.49 -0.86 3.57
N ASP A 153 -2.37 -0.72 4.58
CA ASP A 153 -2.57 0.54 5.32
C ASP A 153 -1.32 0.93 6.11
N SER A 154 -0.65 -0.05 6.70
CA SER A 154 0.64 0.15 7.39
C SER A 154 1.70 0.67 6.41
N ALA A 155 1.78 0.06 5.23
CA ALA A 155 2.73 0.48 4.19
C ALA A 155 2.42 1.91 3.69
N ILE A 156 1.15 2.25 3.47
CA ILE A 156 0.73 3.60 3.09
C ILE A 156 1.13 4.61 4.18
N THR A 157 0.84 4.31 5.44
CA THR A 157 1.10 5.21 6.57
C THR A 157 2.60 5.47 6.76
N VAL A 158 3.41 4.40 6.81
CA VAL A 158 4.86 4.51 6.93
C VAL A 158 5.47 5.20 5.71
N GLY A 159 4.98 4.87 4.51
CA GLY A 159 5.41 5.49 3.27
C GLY A 159 5.13 6.99 3.24
N ALA A 160 3.92 7.41 3.59
CA ALA A 160 3.53 8.82 3.65
C ALA A 160 4.37 9.61 4.69
N ALA A 161 4.59 9.03 5.88
CA ALA A 161 5.46 9.62 6.89
C ALA A 161 6.90 9.78 6.38
N SER A 162 7.43 8.76 5.68
CA SER A 162 8.78 8.79 5.10
C SER A 162 8.92 9.88 4.03
N VAL A 163 7.92 10.05 3.18
CA VAL A 163 7.89 11.12 2.15
C VAL A 163 7.83 12.49 2.82
N SER A 164 7.01 12.66 3.86
CA SER A 164 6.90 13.94 4.59
C SER A 164 8.20 14.34 5.30
N TYR A 165 8.99 13.37 5.74
CA TYR A 165 10.29 13.65 6.38
C TYR A 165 11.37 14.12 5.39
N THR A 166 11.19 13.89 4.08
CA THR A 166 12.17 14.26 3.04
C THR A 166 11.94 15.63 2.41
N HIS A 167 10.91 16.33 2.84
CA HIS A 167 10.57 17.71 2.49
C HIS A 167 10.71 18.64 3.67
#